data_3ff600df75f71947a1fe7dbf03c9c841
#
_entry.id   3ff600df75f71947a1fe7dbf03c9c841
#
_cell.length_a   1.000
_cell.length_b   1.000
_cell.length_c   1.000
_cell.angle_alpha   90.00
_cell.angle_beta   90.00
_cell.angle_gamma   90.00
#
_symmetry.space_group_name_H-M   'P 1'
#
loop_
_entity.id
_entity.type
_entity.pdbx_description
1 polymer ?
#
loop_
_entity_poly.entity_id
_entity_poly.type
_entity_poly.pdbx_seq_one_letter_code
_entity_poly.pdbx_strand_id
1 'polypeptide(L)'
;SVHIDNAAAARTVMEHLYGLGHERIAVVGGPPDNPLHQQRMEGVRAAGKARGRLRQLNIMPGDFSVESGHAAAISMLAVAPVPTAVFCFSDQMALGTLAACRELGIRVPEDLSIVGFDDLASSRYLTPPLTTIRQPMRQIGERAVNLLLAIIEQVDVPLQQTLEFSFMLRGSTAAPRGG
;
A
#
# COMPACT_ATOMS: atom_id res chain seq x y z
N SER A 1 3.82 -22.03 0.91
CA SER A 1 3.77 -20.63 1.37
C SER A 1 2.37 -20.27 1.86
N VAL A 2 2.30 -19.36 2.86
CA VAL A 2 1.03 -18.80 3.37
C VAL A 2 1.09 -17.29 3.17
N HIS A 3 0.12 -16.71 2.49
CA HIS A 3 0.12 -15.30 2.12
C HIS A 3 -1.31 -14.80 1.88
N ILE A 4 -1.47 -13.51 1.65
CA ILE A 4 -2.69 -12.92 1.08
C ILE A 4 -2.55 -12.78 -0.44
N ASP A 5 -3.65 -12.55 -1.14
CA ASP A 5 -3.58 -12.09 -2.54
C ASP A 5 -3.15 -10.61 -2.57
N ASN A 6 -1.84 -10.39 -2.73
CA ASN A 6 -1.25 -9.05 -2.76
C ASN A 6 -1.71 -8.23 -3.97
N ALA A 7 -1.98 -8.89 -5.12
CA ALA A 7 -2.46 -8.20 -6.31
C ALA A 7 -3.90 -7.72 -6.12
N ALA A 8 -4.78 -8.58 -5.60
CA ALA A 8 -6.15 -8.20 -5.28
C ALA A 8 -6.20 -7.09 -4.22
N ALA A 9 -5.36 -7.17 -3.17
CA ALA A 9 -5.27 -6.16 -2.13
C ALA A 9 -4.84 -4.79 -2.69
N ALA A 10 -3.78 -4.76 -3.50
CA ALA A 10 -3.31 -3.52 -4.14
C ALA A 10 -4.35 -2.96 -5.13
N ARG A 11 -5.03 -3.82 -5.87
CA ARG A 11 -6.14 -3.43 -6.74
C ARG A 11 -7.26 -2.76 -5.94
N THR A 12 -7.65 -3.31 -4.78
CA THR A 12 -8.67 -2.74 -3.89
C THR A 12 -8.31 -1.31 -3.47
N VAL A 13 -7.04 -1.06 -3.10
CA VAL A 13 -6.55 0.29 -2.77
C VAL A 13 -6.72 1.24 -3.94
N MET A 14 -6.28 0.83 -5.14
CA MET A 14 -6.37 1.68 -6.32
C MET A 14 -7.83 1.97 -6.72
N GLU A 15 -8.71 0.97 -6.63
CA GLU A 15 -10.14 1.14 -6.89
C GLU A 15 -10.80 2.11 -5.91
N HIS A 16 -10.39 2.08 -4.62
CA HIS A 16 -10.81 3.06 -3.63
C HIS A 16 -10.37 4.48 -4.01
N LEU A 17 -9.09 4.69 -4.33
CA LEU A 17 -8.59 6.01 -4.72
C LEU A 17 -9.26 6.54 -6.00
N TYR A 18 -9.43 5.70 -7.01
CA TYR A 18 -10.18 6.07 -8.21
C TYR A 18 -11.66 6.34 -7.91
N GLY A 19 -12.27 5.60 -6.98
CA GLY A 19 -13.64 5.80 -6.52
C GLY A 19 -13.84 7.15 -5.83
N LEU A 20 -12.82 7.66 -5.14
CA LEU A 20 -12.81 9.02 -4.57
C LEU A 20 -12.59 10.13 -5.63
N GLY A 21 -12.25 9.77 -6.86
CA GLY A 21 -12.02 10.73 -7.94
C GLY A 21 -10.56 11.12 -8.15
N HIS A 22 -9.60 10.44 -7.52
CA HIS A 22 -8.19 10.71 -7.77
C HIS A 22 -7.78 10.24 -9.17
N GLU A 23 -7.17 11.13 -9.93
CA GLU A 23 -6.62 10.84 -11.26
C GLU A 23 -5.09 10.83 -11.27
N ARG A 24 -4.46 11.65 -10.45
CA ARG A 24 -3.02 11.74 -10.27
C ARG A 24 -2.62 10.99 -9.00
N ILE A 25 -2.26 9.74 -9.18
CA ILE A 25 -1.89 8.84 -8.08
C ILE A 25 -0.41 8.49 -8.19
N ALA A 26 0.32 8.69 -7.10
CA ALA A 26 1.67 8.18 -6.95
C ALA A 26 1.64 6.83 -6.21
N VAL A 27 2.63 6.00 -6.50
CA VAL A 27 2.85 4.71 -5.86
C VAL A 27 4.28 4.66 -5.36
N VAL A 28 4.46 4.46 -4.06
CA VAL A 28 5.79 4.22 -3.48
C VAL A 28 5.97 2.72 -3.32
N GLY A 29 6.78 2.13 -4.22
CA GLY A 29 7.01 0.68 -4.27
C GLY A 29 8.11 0.23 -3.34
N GLY A 30 8.32 -1.08 -3.25
CA GLY A 30 9.49 -1.70 -2.63
C GLY A 30 10.59 -1.99 -3.66
N PRO A 31 11.66 -2.72 -3.28
CA PRO A 31 12.69 -3.14 -4.21
C PRO A 31 12.10 -3.91 -5.39
N PRO A 32 12.50 -3.63 -6.64
CA PRO A 32 11.89 -4.24 -7.83
C PRO A 32 11.96 -5.77 -7.87
N ASP A 33 13.02 -6.35 -7.30
CA ASP A 33 13.24 -7.80 -7.26
C ASP A 33 12.43 -8.49 -6.14
N ASN A 34 11.79 -7.73 -5.26
CA ASN A 34 11.01 -8.29 -4.17
C ASN A 34 9.66 -8.82 -4.71
N PRO A 35 9.31 -10.10 -4.46
CA PRO A 35 8.04 -10.68 -4.92
C PRO A 35 6.80 -9.91 -4.44
N LEU A 36 6.81 -9.34 -3.24
CA LEU A 36 5.69 -8.54 -2.72
C LEU A 36 5.51 -7.26 -3.53
N HIS A 37 6.63 -6.59 -3.93
CA HIS A 37 6.57 -5.44 -4.83
C HIS A 37 5.92 -5.83 -6.15
N GLN A 38 6.38 -6.93 -6.76
CA GLN A 38 5.90 -7.38 -8.07
C GLN A 38 4.39 -7.68 -8.05
N GLN A 39 3.93 -8.44 -7.04
CA GLN A 39 2.52 -8.77 -6.89
C GLN A 39 1.65 -7.51 -6.63
N ARG A 40 2.06 -6.61 -5.74
CA ARG A 40 1.32 -5.36 -5.48
C ARG A 40 1.30 -4.47 -6.71
N MET A 41 2.42 -4.38 -7.44
CA MET A 41 2.50 -3.62 -8.70
C MET A 41 1.61 -4.21 -9.80
N GLU A 42 1.43 -5.53 -9.85
CA GLU A 42 0.48 -6.16 -10.76
C GLU A 42 -0.95 -5.65 -10.51
N GLY A 43 -1.39 -5.64 -9.24
CA GLY A 43 -2.70 -5.10 -8.86
C GLY A 43 -2.88 -3.62 -9.22
N VAL A 44 -1.85 -2.80 -8.95
CA VAL A 44 -1.82 -1.37 -9.32
C VAL A 44 -1.99 -1.20 -10.83
N ARG A 45 -1.21 -1.93 -11.63
CA ARG A 45 -1.26 -1.86 -13.10
C ARG A 45 -2.59 -2.35 -13.65
N ALA A 46 -3.14 -3.41 -13.09
CA ALA A 46 -4.45 -3.94 -13.49
C ALA A 46 -5.56 -2.90 -13.28
N ALA A 47 -5.60 -2.24 -12.10
CA ALA A 47 -6.55 -1.18 -11.81
C ALA A 47 -6.35 0.03 -12.75
N GLY A 48 -5.11 0.48 -12.95
CA GLY A 48 -4.79 1.58 -13.85
C GLY A 48 -5.18 1.30 -15.30
N LYS A 49 -4.96 0.07 -15.77
CA LYS A 49 -5.37 -0.37 -17.11
C LYS A 49 -6.90 -0.36 -17.26
N ALA A 50 -7.62 -0.90 -16.28
CA ALA A 50 -9.09 -0.94 -16.32
C ALA A 50 -9.72 0.46 -16.39
N ARG A 51 -9.06 1.48 -15.87
CA ARG A 51 -9.48 2.89 -15.88
C ARG A 51 -8.86 3.72 -17.02
N GLY A 52 -8.03 3.13 -17.89
CA GLY A 52 -7.30 3.87 -18.93
C GLY A 52 -6.25 4.86 -18.37
N ARG A 53 -5.84 4.70 -17.11
CA ARG A 53 -4.97 5.63 -16.37
C ARG A 53 -3.55 5.12 -16.14
N LEU A 54 -3.16 4.00 -16.76
CA LEU A 54 -1.86 3.35 -16.52
C LEU A 54 -0.67 4.30 -16.76
N ARG A 55 -0.73 5.17 -17.77
CA ARG A 55 0.34 6.12 -18.09
C ARG A 55 0.43 7.31 -17.15
N GLN A 56 -0.56 7.50 -16.28
CA GLN A 56 -0.65 8.62 -15.33
C GLN A 56 -0.16 8.24 -13.93
N LEU A 57 0.24 6.97 -13.74
CA LEU A 57 0.81 6.50 -12.49
C LEU A 57 2.24 7.04 -12.34
N ASN A 58 2.48 7.74 -11.24
CA ASN A 58 3.83 8.15 -10.83
C ASN A 58 4.40 7.09 -9.89
N ILE A 59 5.35 6.29 -10.36
CA ILE A 59 5.93 5.20 -9.57
C ILE A 59 7.27 5.65 -9.00
N MET A 60 7.35 5.72 -7.69
CA MET A 60 8.53 6.11 -6.93
C MET A 60 9.21 4.86 -6.34
N PRO A 61 10.54 4.79 -6.37
CA PRO A 61 11.28 3.71 -5.72
C PRO A 61 11.19 3.82 -4.20
N GLY A 62 11.22 2.68 -3.52
CA GLY A 62 11.31 2.55 -2.08
C GLY A 62 11.91 1.20 -1.72
N ASP A 63 12.11 0.97 -0.43
CA ASP A 63 12.71 -0.24 0.13
C ASP A 63 11.96 -0.77 1.37
N PHE A 64 10.70 -0.34 1.54
CA PHE A 64 9.83 -0.60 2.67
C PHE A 64 10.21 0.12 3.98
N SER A 65 11.26 0.95 4.00
CA SER A 65 11.65 1.75 5.17
C SER A 65 10.86 3.07 5.26
N VAL A 66 10.88 3.68 6.44
CA VAL A 66 10.32 5.04 6.68
C VAL A 66 11.09 6.08 5.86
N GLU A 67 12.41 5.95 5.82
CA GLU A 67 13.33 6.86 5.13
C GLU A 67 13.06 6.89 3.62
N SER A 68 12.83 5.73 3.01
CA SER A 68 12.52 5.66 1.58
C SER A 68 11.15 6.27 1.25
N GLY A 69 10.16 6.08 2.12
CA GLY A 69 8.85 6.73 2.00
C GLY A 69 8.94 8.25 2.08
N HIS A 70 9.74 8.77 3.02
CA HIS A 70 10.00 10.21 3.16
C HIS A 70 10.69 10.78 1.91
N ALA A 71 11.78 10.16 1.47
CA ALA A 71 12.53 10.61 0.30
C ALA A 71 11.67 10.60 -0.99
N ALA A 72 10.87 9.55 -1.18
CA ALA A 72 9.93 9.47 -2.29
C ALA A 72 8.89 10.60 -2.26
N ALA A 73 8.36 10.91 -1.07
CA ALA A 73 7.40 11.99 -0.88
C ALA A 73 7.99 13.36 -1.22
N ILE A 74 9.18 13.69 -0.69
CA ILE A 74 9.89 14.93 -1.03
C ILE A 74 10.06 15.05 -2.56
N SER A 75 10.51 13.97 -3.22
CA SER A 75 10.78 13.97 -4.66
C SER A 75 9.50 14.17 -5.49
N MET A 76 8.42 13.43 -5.20
CA MET A 76 7.19 13.49 -6.00
C MET A 76 6.39 14.78 -5.77
N LEU A 77 6.53 15.42 -4.61
CA LEU A 77 5.82 16.66 -4.26
C LEU A 77 6.56 17.90 -4.75
N ALA A 78 7.84 17.80 -5.12
CA ALA A 78 8.64 18.86 -5.67
C ALA A 78 8.40 19.13 -7.16
N VAL A 79 7.77 18.21 -7.90
CA VAL A 79 7.66 18.26 -9.37
C VAL A 79 6.20 18.21 -9.80
N ALA A 80 5.76 19.19 -10.59
CA ALA A 80 4.42 19.19 -11.18
C ALA A 80 4.32 18.21 -12.36
N PRO A 81 3.16 17.58 -12.58
CA PRO A 81 1.93 17.72 -11.81
C PRO A 81 1.97 16.93 -10.50
N VAL A 82 1.69 17.60 -9.38
CA VAL A 82 1.70 16.99 -8.05
C VAL A 82 0.57 15.94 -7.92
N PRO A 83 0.84 14.75 -7.35
CA PRO A 83 -0.20 13.77 -7.10
C PRO A 83 -1.20 14.26 -6.06
N THR A 84 -2.44 13.79 -6.14
CA THR A 84 -3.49 14.04 -5.15
C THR A 84 -3.70 12.87 -4.20
N ALA A 85 -3.12 11.71 -4.52
CA ALA A 85 -3.09 10.55 -3.65
C ALA A 85 -1.79 9.78 -3.80
N VAL A 86 -1.41 9.08 -2.74
CA VAL A 86 -0.24 8.19 -2.69
C VAL A 86 -0.66 6.85 -2.12
N PHE A 87 -0.27 5.79 -2.81
CA PHE A 87 -0.31 4.43 -2.29
C PHE A 87 1.11 3.96 -1.96
N CYS A 88 1.39 3.73 -0.69
CA CYS A 88 2.64 3.17 -0.20
C CYS A 88 2.52 1.66 -0.01
N PHE A 89 3.48 0.88 -0.50
CA PHE A 89 3.47 -0.58 -0.37
C PHE A 89 3.80 -1.09 1.03
N SER A 90 3.95 -0.19 2.01
CA SER A 90 3.98 -0.53 3.44
C SER A 90 3.52 0.66 4.28
N ASP A 91 3.08 0.37 5.51
CA ASP A 91 2.75 1.41 6.49
C ASP A 91 3.99 2.18 6.94
N GLN A 92 5.18 1.57 6.91
CA GLN A 92 6.44 2.24 7.20
C GLN A 92 6.71 3.36 6.18
N MET A 93 6.59 3.06 4.88
CA MET A 93 6.73 4.10 3.86
C MET A 93 5.62 5.16 3.94
N ALA A 94 4.39 4.77 4.29
CA ALA A 94 3.31 5.72 4.52
C ALA A 94 3.60 6.65 5.70
N LEU A 95 4.22 6.15 6.77
CA LEU A 95 4.69 6.97 7.90
C LEU A 95 5.74 7.99 7.44
N GLY A 96 6.71 7.57 6.63
CA GLY A 96 7.70 8.48 6.04
C GLY A 96 7.05 9.55 5.15
N THR A 97 6.08 9.15 4.33
CA THR A 97 5.30 10.09 3.51
C THR A 97 4.53 11.11 4.35
N LEU A 98 3.90 10.68 5.46
CA LEU A 98 3.23 11.58 6.41
C LEU A 98 4.22 12.57 7.06
N ALA A 99 5.42 12.11 7.40
CA ALA A 99 6.46 12.99 7.96
C ALA A 99 6.88 14.07 6.95
N ALA A 100 7.14 13.70 5.70
CA ALA A 100 7.45 14.66 4.63
C ALA A 100 6.31 15.66 4.38
N CYS A 101 5.05 15.21 4.38
CA CYS A 101 3.89 16.10 4.25
C CYS A 101 3.86 17.14 5.37
N ARG A 102 4.14 16.73 6.62
CA ARG A 102 4.20 17.65 7.76
C ARG A 102 5.31 18.69 7.59
N GLU A 103 6.49 18.31 7.14
CA GLU A 103 7.62 19.20 6.88
C GLU A 103 7.31 20.21 5.78
N LEU A 104 6.58 19.78 4.74
CA LEU A 104 6.19 20.63 3.61
C LEU A 104 4.89 21.43 3.83
N GLY A 105 4.23 21.27 4.97
CA GLY A 105 2.96 21.93 5.26
C GLY A 105 1.77 21.41 4.44
N ILE A 106 1.87 20.18 3.89
CA ILE A 106 0.82 19.52 3.12
C ILE A 106 -0.12 18.81 4.08
N ARG A 107 -1.41 19.10 3.96
CA ARG A 107 -2.44 18.53 4.83
C ARG A 107 -2.91 17.19 4.30
N VAL A 108 -2.99 16.23 5.19
CA VAL A 108 -3.51 14.89 4.91
C VAL A 108 -4.80 14.72 5.71
N PRO A 109 -5.94 14.40 5.08
CA PRO A 109 -6.11 14.01 3.67
C PRO A 109 -6.43 15.18 2.70
N GLU A 110 -6.55 16.43 3.16
CA GLU A 110 -7.15 17.53 2.40
C GLU A 110 -6.40 17.91 1.12
N ASP A 111 -5.07 17.87 1.15
CA ASP A 111 -4.22 18.20 0.00
C ASP A 111 -3.64 16.93 -0.65
N LEU A 112 -3.44 15.85 0.14
CA LEU A 112 -2.92 14.57 -0.32
C LEU A 112 -3.56 13.42 0.46
N SER A 113 -4.22 12.48 -0.22
CA SER A 113 -4.66 11.22 0.35
C SER A 113 -3.49 10.23 0.44
N ILE A 114 -3.38 9.48 1.56
CA ILE A 114 -2.32 8.47 1.75
C ILE A 114 -2.95 7.14 2.15
N VAL A 115 -2.53 6.07 1.47
CA VAL A 115 -2.89 4.69 1.81
C VAL A 115 -1.62 3.89 2.05
N GLY A 116 -1.59 3.11 3.13
CA GLY A 116 -0.52 2.18 3.46
C GLY A 116 -0.85 0.72 3.13
N PHE A 117 -0.03 -0.17 3.68
CA PHE A 117 -0.20 -1.62 3.58
C PHE A 117 0.45 -2.25 4.81
N ASP A 118 -0.20 -3.20 5.48
CA ASP A 118 0.15 -4.08 6.61
C ASP A 118 -0.73 -3.91 7.84
N ASP A 119 -1.31 -2.74 8.09
CA ASP A 119 -2.05 -2.34 9.30
C ASP A 119 -1.22 -2.55 10.58
N LEU A 120 -0.04 -1.95 10.61
CA LEU A 120 0.79 -1.93 11.82
C LEU A 120 0.02 -1.35 13.01
N ALA A 121 0.34 -1.80 14.22
CA ALA A 121 -0.35 -1.36 15.43
C ALA A 121 -0.35 0.17 15.62
N SER A 122 0.71 0.85 15.14
CA SER A 122 0.84 2.32 15.15
C SER A 122 -0.08 3.04 14.17
N SER A 123 -0.50 2.40 13.08
CA SER A 123 -1.23 3.04 11.97
C SER A 123 -2.55 3.69 12.40
N ARG A 124 -3.20 3.14 13.43
CA ARG A 124 -4.44 3.69 14.02
C ARG A 124 -4.22 4.93 14.89
N TYR A 125 -3.00 5.16 15.34
CA TYR A 125 -2.64 6.27 16.24
C TYR A 125 -1.92 7.42 15.53
N LEU A 126 -1.70 7.28 14.21
CA LEU A 126 -1.16 8.37 13.40
C LEU A 126 -2.17 9.54 13.32
N THR A 127 -1.69 10.70 12.93
CA THR A 127 -2.52 11.88 12.72
C THR A 127 -2.33 12.36 11.28
N PRO A 128 -3.33 12.12 10.40
CA PRO A 128 -4.56 11.36 10.62
C PRO A 128 -4.32 9.83 10.76
N PRO A 129 -5.28 9.06 11.32
CA PRO A 129 -5.20 7.59 11.33
C PRO A 129 -5.12 7.03 9.91
N LEU A 130 -4.19 6.12 9.67
CA LEU A 130 -3.83 5.63 8.33
C LEU A 130 -4.84 4.62 7.78
N THR A 131 -5.39 4.90 6.60
CA THR A 131 -6.10 3.93 5.74
C THR A 131 -5.09 2.94 5.18
N THR A 132 -5.34 1.62 5.29
CA THR A 132 -4.35 0.59 4.96
C THR A 132 -4.99 -0.77 4.70
N ILE A 133 -4.23 -1.69 4.13
CA ILE A 133 -4.58 -3.12 4.03
C ILE A 133 -4.13 -3.84 5.30
N ARG A 134 -5.04 -4.53 5.97
CA ARG A 134 -4.71 -5.44 7.08
C ARG A 134 -4.43 -6.83 6.56
N GLN A 135 -3.23 -7.31 6.82
CA GLN A 135 -2.88 -8.71 6.66
C GLN A 135 -3.19 -9.48 7.95
N PRO A 136 -3.72 -10.71 7.90
CA PRO A 136 -3.98 -11.52 9.10
C PRO A 136 -2.69 -12.19 9.60
N MET A 137 -1.69 -11.37 10.02
CA MET A 137 -0.33 -11.80 10.33
C MET A 137 -0.26 -12.96 11.34
N ARG A 138 -1.14 -12.94 12.36
CA ARG A 138 -1.24 -14.05 13.32
C ARG A 138 -1.64 -15.36 12.63
N GLN A 139 -2.67 -15.31 11.78
CA GLN A 139 -3.13 -16.51 11.06
C GLN A 139 -2.09 -16.99 10.04
N ILE A 140 -1.38 -16.05 9.38
CA ILE A 140 -0.27 -16.38 8.47
C ILE A 140 0.80 -17.15 9.25
N GLY A 141 1.22 -16.67 10.44
CA GLY A 141 2.20 -17.34 11.27
C GLY A 141 1.74 -18.72 11.74
N GLU A 142 0.53 -18.83 12.30
CA GLU A 142 -0.05 -20.09 12.74
C GLU A 142 -0.14 -21.12 11.61
N ARG A 143 -0.63 -20.71 10.43
CA ARG A 143 -0.73 -21.59 9.25
C ARG A 143 0.65 -21.98 8.71
N ALA A 144 1.62 -21.08 8.72
CA ALA A 144 2.98 -21.37 8.26
C ALA A 144 3.66 -22.41 9.14
N VAL A 145 3.51 -22.33 10.47
CA VAL A 145 4.02 -23.34 11.40
C VAL A 145 3.34 -24.68 11.18
N ASN A 146 2.00 -24.70 11.10
CA ASN A 146 1.26 -25.96 10.88
C ASN A 146 1.63 -26.61 9.53
N LEU A 147 1.85 -25.81 8.49
CA LEU A 147 2.30 -26.30 7.19
C LEU A 147 3.69 -26.91 7.29
N LEU A 148 4.61 -26.28 8.04
CA LEU A 148 5.96 -26.81 8.24
C LEU A 148 5.92 -28.16 8.99
N LEU A 149 5.13 -28.26 10.06
CA LEU A 149 4.96 -29.51 10.81
C LEU A 149 4.39 -30.62 9.93
N ALA A 150 3.36 -30.33 9.14
CA ALA A 150 2.77 -31.29 8.22
C ALA A 150 3.79 -31.82 7.18
N ILE A 151 4.66 -30.93 6.67
CA ILE A 151 5.75 -31.32 5.75
C ILE A 151 6.75 -32.25 6.45
N ILE A 152 7.13 -31.96 7.69
CA ILE A 152 8.05 -32.81 8.48
C ILE A 152 7.43 -34.18 8.74
N GLU A 153 6.14 -34.24 9.04
CA GLU A 153 5.38 -35.47 9.30
C GLU A 153 4.97 -36.19 8.02
N GLN A 154 5.36 -35.68 6.84
CA GLN A 154 5.03 -36.24 5.52
C GLN A 154 3.51 -36.34 5.25
N VAL A 155 2.74 -35.44 5.85
CA VAL A 155 1.30 -35.33 5.59
C VAL A 155 1.10 -34.54 4.30
N ASP A 156 0.24 -35.07 3.41
CA ASP A 156 -0.09 -34.37 2.16
C ASP A 156 -1.01 -33.18 2.44
N VAL A 157 -0.50 -31.99 2.24
CA VAL A 157 -1.22 -30.73 2.45
C VAL A 157 -0.93 -29.72 1.33
N PRO A 158 -1.87 -28.83 1.00
CA PRO A 158 -1.63 -27.78 0.03
C PRO A 158 -0.46 -26.89 0.45
N LEU A 159 0.60 -26.84 -0.37
CA LEU A 159 1.81 -26.05 -0.11
C LEU A 159 1.61 -24.53 -0.25
N GLN A 160 0.50 -24.11 -0.86
CA GLN A 160 0.12 -22.72 -0.99
C GLN A 160 -1.24 -22.49 -0.34
N GLN A 161 -1.31 -21.51 0.55
CA GLN A 161 -2.54 -21.13 1.24
C GLN A 161 -2.69 -19.62 1.16
N THR A 162 -3.80 -19.16 0.58
CA THR A 162 -4.17 -17.74 0.52
C THR A 162 -5.19 -17.44 1.62
N LEU A 163 -4.91 -16.40 2.40
CA LEU A 163 -5.79 -15.90 3.45
C LEU A 163 -6.47 -14.60 3.01
N GLU A 164 -7.62 -14.30 3.62
CA GLU A 164 -8.34 -13.06 3.37
C GLU A 164 -7.63 -11.86 4.02
N PHE A 165 -7.60 -10.75 3.30
CA PHE A 165 -7.17 -9.45 3.82
C PHE A 165 -8.38 -8.58 4.15
N SER A 166 -8.17 -7.47 4.87
CA SER A 166 -9.20 -6.47 5.12
C SER A 166 -8.72 -5.08 4.71
N PHE A 167 -9.60 -4.30 4.10
CA PHE A 167 -9.31 -2.90 3.82
C PHE A 167 -9.79 -2.03 4.99
N MET A 168 -8.84 -1.39 5.68
CA MET A 168 -9.08 -0.58 6.87
C MET A 168 -9.20 0.89 6.49
N LEU A 169 -10.42 1.36 6.25
CA LEU A 169 -10.70 2.77 6.01
C LEU A 169 -10.56 3.56 7.32
N ARG A 170 -9.78 4.67 7.24
CA ARG A 170 -9.56 5.60 8.35
C ARG A 170 -9.55 7.06 7.83
N GLY A 171 -8.80 7.94 8.49
CA GLY A 171 -8.83 9.38 8.24
C GLY A 171 -7.84 9.91 7.21
N SER A 172 -7.00 9.07 6.58
CA SER A 172 -5.92 9.54 5.69
C SER A 172 -6.32 9.64 4.22
N THR A 173 -7.59 9.43 3.87
CA THR A 173 -8.09 9.55 2.48
C THR A 173 -9.37 10.38 2.42
N ALA A 174 -9.48 11.23 1.39
CA ALA A 174 -10.67 12.02 1.05
C ALA A 174 -10.74 12.22 -0.47
N ALA A 175 -11.84 12.74 -0.98
CA ALA A 175 -11.92 13.16 -2.38
C ALA A 175 -10.89 14.28 -2.66
N PRO A 176 -10.26 14.31 -3.85
CA PRO A 176 -9.33 15.38 -4.21
C PRO A 176 -10.05 16.72 -4.21
N ARG A 177 -9.37 17.77 -3.73
CA ARG A 177 -9.86 19.14 -3.93
C ARG A 177 -9.94 19.39 -5.44
N GLY A 178 -11.05 19.94 -5.90
CA GLY A 178 -11.20 20.34 -7.28
C GLY A 178 -10.05 21.26 -7.70
N GLY A 179 -9.34 20.87 -8.76
CA GLY A 179 -8.34 21.71 -9.41
C GLY A 179 -9.00 22.79 -10.24
#